data_7ddc210f7fea0afaa2582f876feb709c
#
_entry.id   7ddc210f7fea0afaa2582f876feb709c
#
_cell.length_a   1.000
_cell.length_b   1.000
_cell.length_c   1.000
_cell.angle_alpha   90.00
_cell.angle_beta   90.00
_cell.angle_gamma   90.00
#
_symmetry.space_group_name_H-M   'P 1'
#
loop_
_entity.id
_entity.type
_entity.pdbx_description
1 polymer ?
#
loop_
_entity_poly.entity_id
_entity_poly.type
_entity_poly.pdbx_seq_one_letter_code
_entity_poly.pdbx_strand_id
1 'polypeptide(L)'
;MKILVLNCGSSSIKYKLFDMDTRSVMVSGGVEKIGLPDSFLQIKLSNGEKVKIEQAMPEHTLGIQLILNSLVDEKIGCIASLDEIQAVGHRVVHGGEKFNKSVLITPEVKEMIVKCIELAPLHNPANLKGIEAIEQALPGVPQVAVFDTAFHQTMPDEAYMYAIPYELYEKYAIRRYGFHGTSHRYVSARVCEYLGLDPKNTKVITAHIGNGGSCTAVLNGESVDTSMGLTPLEGLMMGTRAGDMDLGAATYIMEKENLSTTEFSNLMNKKSGLMGVSGVSSDARDIENAVQEGNKRADLARRMFIYRVKKYIGAYAAAMNGVDVIVFTGGIGENDAYVRGEVIKGLTYLGVDFDESKNKVRGEEALLTTPESKVKVCVIPTDEEWMIASDTQELC
;
A
#
# COMPACT_ATOMS: atom_id res chain seq x y z
N MET A 1 -23.69 -7.11 -9.62
CA MET A 1 -23.61 -6.24 -8.40
C MET A 1 -22.63 -5.11 -8.67
N LYS A 2 -23.06 -3.84 -8.39
CA LYS A 2 -22.19 -2.66 -8.57
C LYS A 2 -21.65 -2.19 -7.22
N ILE A 3 -20.33 -2.09 -7.11
CA ILE A 3 -19.62 -1.74 -5.88
C ILE A 3 -18.73 -0.51 -6.13
N LEU A 4 -18.94 0.53 -5.34
CA LEU A 4 -18.06 1.69 -5.30
C LEU A 4 -16.93 1.44 -4.28
N VAL A 5 -15.70 1.59 -4.71
CA VAL A 5 -14.52 1.52 -3.84
C VAL A 5 -13.94 2.91 -3.65
N LEU A 6 -13.70 3.27 -2.40
CA LEU A 6 -13.15 4.57 -2.00
C LEU A 6 -11.87 4.41 -1.19
N ASN A 7 -10.89 5.25 -1.51
CA ASN A 7 -9.65 5.42 -0.76
C ASN A 7 -9.45 6.92 -0.47
N CYS A 8 -9.86 7.34 0.73
CA CYS A 8 -9.79 8.72 1.18
C CYS A 8 -8.47 8.99 1.89
N GLY A 9 -7.56 9.70 1.22
CA GLY A 9 -6.33 10.23 1.81
C GLY A 9 -6.54 11.63 2.41
N SER A 10 -5.50 12.20 3.03
CA SER A 10 -5.57 13.52 3.68
C SER A 10 -5.94 14.67 2.73
N SER A 11 -5.54 14.60 1.47
CA SER A 11 -5.75 15.65 0.45
C SER A 11 -6.26 15.12 -0.89
N SER A 12 -6.69 13.87 -0.94
CA SER A 12 -7.17 13.24 -2.18
C SER A 12 -8.16 12.12 -1.87
N ILE A 13 -9.02 11.80 -2.85
CA ILE A 13 -9.89 10.63 -2.83
C ILE A 13 -9.67 9.89 -4.14
N LYS A 14 -9.33 8.62 -4.09
CA LYS A 14 -9.35 7.73 -5.26
C LYS A 14 -10.59 6.87 -5.22
N TYR A 15 -11.16 6.60 -6.40
CA TYR A 15 -12.35 5.76 -6.50
C TYR A 15 -12.34 4.87 -7.75
N LYS A 16 -13.02 3.74 -7.63
CA LYS A 16 -13.41 2.89 -8.75
C LYS A 16 -14.84 2.39 -8.55
N LEU A 17 -15.64 2.37 -9.60
CA LEU A 17 -16.92 1.68 -9.62
C LEU A 17 -16.74 0.37 -10.40
N PHE A 18 -17.01 -0.74 -9.74
CA PHE A 18 -16.93 -2.06 -10.33
C PHE A 18 -18.31 -2.61 -10.66
N ASP A 19 -18.41 -3.31 -11.80
CA ASP A 19 -19.44 -4.29 -12.03
C ASP A 19 -18.86 -5.68 -11.69
N MET A 20 -19.31 -6.25 -10.58
CA MET A 20 -18.81 -7.53 -10.07
C MET A 20 -19.26 -8.71 -10.93
N ASP A 21 -20.38 -8.61 -11.62
CA ASP A 21 -20.92 -9.69 -12.45
C ASP A 21 -20.06 -9.89 -13.71
N THR A 22 -19.57 -8.79 -14.29
CA THR A 22 -18.68 -8.80 -15.45
C THR A 22 -17.20 -8.71 -15.06
N ARG A 23 -16.89 -8.54 -13.78
CA ARG A 23 -15.52 -8.31 -13.25
C ARG A 23 -14.80 -7.16 -13.95
N SER A 24 -15.52 -6.08 -14.22
CA SER A 24 -14.98 -4.92 -14.95
C SER A 24 -15.06 -3.64 -14.16
N VAL A 25 -14.11 -2.73 -14.44
CA VAL A 25 -14.12 -1.35 -13.94
C VAL A 25 -14.97 -0.51 -14.87
N MET A 26 -16.10 0.00 -14.38
CA MET A 26 -17.00 0.86 -15.14
C MET A 26 -16.42 2.28 -15.29
N VAL A 27 -15.84 2.81 -14.23
CA VAL A 27 -15.18 4.12 -14.19
C VAL A 27 -14.17 4.15 -13.04
N SER A 28 -13.13 4.94 -13.19
CA SER A 28 -12.17 5.20 -12.12
C SER A 28 -11.77 6.67 -12.11
N GLY A 29 -11.22 7.14 -11.01
CA GLY A 29 -10.75 8.51 -10.94
C GLY A 29 -10.27 8.91 -9.55
N GLY A 30 -10.12 10.22 -9.38
CA GLY A 30 -9.74 10.76 -8.09
C GLY A 30 -9.95 12.26 -8.00
N VAL A 31 -10.28 12.69 -6.80
CA VAL A 31 -10.23 14.09 -6.40
C VAL A 31 -8.84 14.39 -5.87
N GLU A 32 -8.25 15.45 -6.34
CA GLU A 32 -6.91 15.87 -5.96
C GLU A 32 -6.92 17.28 -5.34
N LYS A 33 -5.94 17.53 -4.46
CA LYS A 33 -5.72 18.83 -3.82
C LYS A 33 -6.90 19.32 -2.98
N ILE A 34 -7.58 18.42 -2.27
CA ILE A 34 -8.65 18.78 -1.32
C ILE A 34 -8.09 19.78 -0.29
N GLY A 35 -8.86 20.83 -0.01
CA GLY A 35 -8.46 21.92 0.86
C GLY A 35 -7.70 23.06 0.17
N LEU A 36 -7.39 22.91 -1.13
CA LEU A 36 -6.73 23.95 -1.93
C LEU A 36 -7.70 24.55 -2.97
N PRO A 37 -7.47 25.81 -3.39
CA PRO A 37 -8.35 26.49 -4.35
C PRO A 37 -8.40 25.83 -5.73
N ASP A 38 -7.32 25.16 -6.14
CA ASP A 38 -7.12 24.52 -7.45
C ASP A 38 -7.39 23.01 -7.40
N SER A 39 -8.29 22.57 -6.52
CA SER A 39 -8.74 21.19 -6.46
C SER A 39 -9.53 20.80 -7.70
N PHE A 40 -9.48 19.53 -8.07
CA PHE A 40 -10.15 19.00 -9.25
C PHE A 40 -10.51 17.53 -9.10
N LEU A 41 -11.51 17.09 -9.86
CA LEU A 41 -11.83 15.69 -10.08
C LEU A 41 -11.29 15.26 -11.44
N GLN A 42 -10.52 14.18 -11.48
CA GLN A 42 -10.11 13.51 -12.71
C GLN A 42 -10.87 12.20 -12.83
N ILE A 43 -11.46 11.95 -13.99
CA ILE A 43 -12.26 10.77 -14.29
C ILE A 43 -11.60 10.03 -15.46
N LYS A 44 -11.49 8.73 -15.38
CA LYS A 44 -11.10 7.85 -16.48
C LYS A 44 -12.27 6.94 -16.82
N LEU A 45 -12.86 7.15 -17.97
CA LEU A 45 -13.97 6.38 -18.50
C LEU A 45 -13.53 4.99 -18.96
N SER A 46 -14.46 4.06 -19.13
CA SER A 46 -14.18 2.70 -19.60
C SER A 46 -13.55 2.63 -20.99
N ASN A 47 -13.79 3.62 -21.84
CA ASN A 47 -13.16 3.77 -23.16
C ASN A 47 -11.73 4.34 -23.11
N GLY A 48 -11.22 4.66 -21.90
CA GLY A 48 -9.88 5.23 -21.68
C GLY A 48 -9.82 6.76 -21.75
N GLU A 49 -10.91 7.43 -22.12
CA GLU A 49 -11.01 8.89 -22.14
C GLU A 49 -10.84 9.46 -20.72
N LYS A 50 -10.18 10.60 -20.61
CA LYS A 50 -9.97 11.31 -19.34
C LYS A 50 -10.72 12.64 -19.36
N VAL A 51 -11.52 12.86 -18.32
CA VAL A 51 -12.26 14.09 -18.08
C VAL A 51 -11.72 14.75 -16.82
N LYS A 52 -11.53 16.05 -16.84
CA LYS A 52 -11.13 16.85 -15.67
C LYS A 52 -12.20 17.88 -15.36
N ILE A 53 -12.65 17.91 -14.09
CA ILE A 53 -13.60 18.90 -13.58
C ILE A 53 -12.88 19.69 -12.50
N GLU A 54 -12.68 20.98 -12.75
CA GLU A 54 -12.07 21.93 -11.81
C GLU A 54 -13.17 22.53 -10.94
N GLN A 55 -13.06 22.31 -9.65
CA GLN A 55 -13.99 22.82 -8.64
C GLN A 55 -13.28 22.90 -7.31
N ALA A 56 -13.44 24.02 -6.60
CA ALA A 56 -12.90 24.14 -5.23
C ALA A 56 -13.61 23.16 -4.29
N MET A 57 -12.82 22.32 -3.63
CA MET A 57 -13.27 21.30 -2.69
C MET A 57 -12.56 21.51 -1.36
N PRO A 58 -13.11 22.32 -0.45
CA PRO A 58 -12.49 22.57 0.86
C PRO A 58 -12.44 21.35 1.77
N GLU A 59 -13.30 20.34 1.52
CA GLU A 59 -13.40 19.13 2.33
C GLU A 59 -13.81 17.90 1.52
N HIS A 60 -13.66 16.72 2.11
CA HIS A 60 -13.90 15.41 1.47
C HIS A 60 -15.36 15.20 1.07
N THR A 61 -16.32 15.71 1.85
CA THR A 61 -17.76 15.54 1.58
C THR A 61 -18.12 16.08 0.21
N LEU A 62 -17.64 17.28 -0.14
CA LEU A 62 -17.88 17.86 -1.48
C LEU A 62 -17.19 17.06 -2.59
N GLY A 63 -16.00 16.53 -2.33
CA GLY A 63 -15.33 15.65 -3.27
C GLY A 63 -16.13 14.37 -3.57
N ILE A 64 -16.68 13.74 -2.54
CA ILE A 64 -17.53 12.56 -2.69
C ILE A 64 -18.82 12.89 -3.43
N GLN A 65 -19.49 14.00 -3.10
CA GLN A 65 -20.67 14.44 -3.83
C GLN A 65 -20.38 14.67 -5.32
N LEU A 66 -19.25 15.29 -5.64
CA LEU A 66 -18.84 15.48 -7.03
C LEU A 66 -18.58 14.15 -7.75
N ILE A 67 -17.93 13.19 -7.08
CA ILE A 67 -17.77 11.82 -7.61
C ILE A 67 -19.16 11.22 -7.91
N LEU A 68 -20.05 11.16 -6.92
CA LEU A 68 -21.39 10.57 -7.09
C LEU A 68 -22.19 11.24 -8.20
N ASN A 69 -22.18 12.58 -8.27
CA ASN A 69 -22.83 13.32 -9.35
C ASN A 69 -22.26 12.96 -10.72
N SER A 70 -20.94 12.78 -10.82
CA SER A 70 -20.31 12.39 -12.07
C SER A 70 -20.67 10.99 -12.55
N LEU A 71 -21.02 10.08 -11.64
CA LEU A 71 -21.45 8.71 -11.99
C LEU A 71 -22.78 8.67 -12.73
N VAL A 72 -23.67 9.63 -12.48
CA VAL A 72 -25.02 9.73 -13.06
C VAL A 72 -25.16 10.88 -14.07
N ASP A 73 -24.07 11.56 -14.40
CA ASP A 73 -24.06 12.65 -15.39
C ASP A 73 -24.48 12.16 -16.77
N GLU A 74 -25.30 12.92 -17.50
CA GLU A 74 -25.84 12.54 -18.81
C GLU A 74 -24.75 12.28 -19.88
N LYS A 75 -23.56 12.89 -19.75
CA LYS A 75 -22.50 12.81 -20.78
C LYS A 75 -21.36 11.86 -20.40
N ILE A 76 -21.00 11.81 -19.12
CA ILE A 76 -19.84 11.08 -18.64
C ILE A 76 -20.19 10.00 -17.62
N GLY A 77 -21.44 9.92 -17.20
CA GLY A 77 -21.92 8.93 -16.24
C GLY A 77 -21.90 7.51 -16.80
N CYS A 78 -21.86 6.55 -15.91
CA CYS A 78 -21.84 5.12 -16.25
C CYS A 78 -23.02 4.34 -15.64
N ILE A 79 -23.85 4.99 -14.82
CA ILE A 79 -25.07 4.45 -14.22
C ILE A 79 -26.21 5.46 -14.38
N ALA A 80 -27.45 4.98 -14.42
CA ALA A 80 -28.63 5.83 -14.59
C ALA A 80 -29.11 6.48 -13.28
N SER A 81 -28.87 5.81 -12.15
CA SER A 81 -29.25 6.26 -10.81
C SER A 81 -28.21 5.79 -9.78
N LEU A 82 -28.04 6.57 -8.71
CA LEU A 82 -27.21 6.16 -7.56
C LEU A 82 -27.75 4.92 -6.84
N ASP A 83 -29.01 4.57 -6.99
CA ASP A 83 -29.62 3.34 -6.45
C ASP A 83 -29.01 2.06 -7.05
N GLU A 84 -28.28 2.18 -8.15
CA GLU A 84 -27.55 1.05 -8.73
C GLU A 84 -26.30 0.69 -7.94
N ILE A 85 -25.81 1.56 -7.06
CA ILE A 85 -24.67 1.28 -6.16
C ILE A 85 -25.22 0.44 -5.00
N GLN A 86 -24.87 -0.83 -4.98
CA GLN A 86 -25.42 -1.80 -4.04
C GLN A 86 -24.58 -1.94 -2.76
N ALA A 87 -23.31 -1.56 -2.80
CA ALA A 87 -22.43 -1.51 -1.65
C ALA A 87 -21.23 -0.58 -1.88
N VAL A 88 -20.60 -0.14 -0.78
CA VAL A 88 -19.40 0.71 -0.83
C VAL A 88 -18.28 0.08 0.01
N GLY A 89 -17.13 -0.14 -0.60
CA GLY A 89 -15.91 -0.58 0.09
C GLY A 89 -14.98 0.59 0.39
N HIS A 90 -14.51 0.68 1.62
CA HIS A 90 -13.58 1.71 2.07
C HIS A 90 -12.23 1.11 2.45
N ARG A 91 -11.15 1.65 1.90
CA ARG A 91 -9.84 1.45 2.49
C ARG A 91 -9.75 2.23 3.79
N VAL A 92 -9.41 1.57 4.87
CA VAL A 92 -9.11 2.17 6.18
C VAL A 92 -7.67 1.80 6.56
N VAL A 93 -6.86 2.80 6.90
CA VAL A 93 -5.43 2.56 7.07
C VAL A 93 -5.14 1.73 8.32
N HIS A 94 -5.78 2.03 9.46
CA HIS A 94 -5.46 1.37 10.72
C HIS A 94 -6.69 0.82 11.44
N GLY A 95 -6.69 -0.49 11.70
CA GLY A 95 -7.74 -1.20 12.42
C GLY A 95 -7.37 -1.62 13.85
N GLY A 96 -6.16 -1.26 14.32
CA GLY A 96 -5.65 -1.71 15.61
C GLY A 96 -5.52 -3.24 15.68
N GLU A 97 -5.60 -3.81 16.86
CA GLU A 97 -5.52 -5.26 17.09
C GLU A 97 -6.87 -5.97 16.93
N LYS A 98 -7.97 -5.21 16.78
CA LYS A 98 -9.33 -5.78 16.80
C LYS A 98 -9.80 -6.26 15.43
N PHE A 99 -9.25 -5.74 14.36
CA PHE A 99 -9.67 -6.11 13.01
C PHE A 99 -8.58 -6.91 12.32
N ASN A 100 -8.82 -8.21 12.19
CA ASN A 100 -7.98 -9.15 11.43
C ASN A 100 -8.57 -9.53 10.06
N LYS A 101 -9.69 -8.90 9.68
CA LYS A 101 -10.38 -9.08 8.40
C LYS A 101 -11.23 -7.84 8.10
N SER A 102 -11.76 -7.79 6.89
CA SER A 102 -12.75 -6.80 6.47
C SER A 102 -14.07 -6.99 7.20
N VAL A 103 -14.77 -5.90 7.49
CA VAL A 103 -16.01 -5.92 8.28
C VAL A 103 -17.05 -4.93 7.71
N LEU A 104 -18.33 -5.27 7.88
CA LEU A 104 -19.43 -4.31 7.68
C LEU A 104 -19.28 -3.16 8.68
N ILE A 105 -19.45 -1.94 8.20
CA ILE A 105 -19.35 -0.74 9.02
C ILE A 105 -20.63 -0.57 9.83
N THR A 106 -20.49 -0.71 11.14
CA THR A 106 -21.53 -0.43 12.14
C THR A 106 -21.09 0.77 12.99
N PRO A 107 -21.98 1.31 13.86
CA PRO A 107 -21.57 2.35 14.80
C PRO A 107 -20.37 1.95 15.66
N GLU A 108 -20.31 0.69 16.12
CA GLU A 108 -19.21 0.15 16.92
C GLU A 108 -17.90 0.08 16.13
N VAL A 109 -17.96 -0.27 14.84
CA VAL A 109 -16.78 -0.26 13.95
C VAL A 109 -16.27 1.17 13.76
N LYS A 110 -17.16 2.14 13.59
CA LYS A 110 -16.76 3.56 13.50
C LYS A 110 -16.09 4.05 14.78
N GLU A 111 -16.63 3.71 15.96
CA GLU A 111 -16.00 4.04 17.23
C GLU A 111 -14.58 3.46 17.35
N MET A 112 -14.37 2.24 16.85
CA MET A 112 -13.04 1.62 16.84
C MET A 112 -12.09 2.32 15.86
N ILE A 113 -12.57 2.74 14.69
CA ILE A 113 -11.77 3.53 13.73
C ILE A 113 -11.36 4.87 14.36
N VAL A 114 -12.27 5.52 15.13
CA VAL A 114 -11.97 6.73 15.89
C VAL A 114 -10.87 6.49 16.93
N LYS A 115 -10.94 5.40 17.69
CA LYS A 115 -9.91 5.03 18.69
C LYS A 115 -8.54 4.80 18.03
N CYS A 116 -8.52 4.31 16.79
CA CYS A 116 -7.28 4.12 16.03
C CYS A 116 -6.72 5.41 15.43
N ILE A 117 -7.36 6.58 15.60
CA ILE A 117 -6.83 7.87 15.12
C ILE A 117 -5.48 8.19 15.77
N GLU A 118 -5.28 7.84 17.04
CA GLU A 118 -3.99 8.05 17.72
C GLU A 118 -2.84 7.28 17.03
N LEU A 119 -3.13 6.11 16.45
CA LEU A 119 -2.16 5.28 15.71
C LEU A 119 -1.97 5.74 14.26
N ALA A 120 -2.98 6.36 13.65
CA ALA A 120 -2.95 6.84 12.27
C ALA A 120 -3.58 8.24 12.11
N PRO A 121 -3.03 9.29 12.77
CA PRO A 121 -3.65 10.61 12.83
C PRO A 121 -3.74 11.32 11.48
N LEU A 122 -2.92 10.93 10.50
CA LEU A 122 -2.90 11.51 9.16
C LEU A 122 -3.88 10.82 8.19
N HIS A 123 -4.42 9.63 8.54
CA HIS A 123 -5.18 8.79 7.60
C HIS A 123 -6.60 8.48 8.10
N ASN A 124 -6.74 7.93 9.30
CA ASN A 124 -8.04 7.49 9.81
C ASN A 124 -9.10 8.60 9.87
N PRO A 125 -8.77 9.88 10.20
CA PRO A 125 -9.76 10.95 10.12
C PRO A 125 -10.33 11.16 8.72
N ALA A 126 -9.50 11.07 7.68
CA ALA A 126 -9.95 11.20 6.29
C ALA A 126 -10.78 9.98 5.86
N ASN A 127 -10.39 8.77 6.28
CA ASN A 127 -11.16 7.56 6.02
C ASN A 127 -12.56 7.65 6.65
N LEU A 128 -12.66 8.11 7.90
CA LEU A 128 -13.92 8.28 8.61
C LEU A 128 -14.84 9.30 7.91
N LYS A 129 -14.29 10.45 7.48
CA LYS A 129 -15.04 11.44 6.69
C LYS A 129 -15.61 10.86 5.41
N GLY A 130 -14.87 9.97 4.74
CA GLY A 130 -15.35 9.26 3.56
C GLY A 130 -16.56 8.37 3.86
N ILE A 131 -16.51 7.63 4.96
CA ILE A 131 -17.61 6.76 5.42
C ILE A 131 -18.84 7.61 5.76
N GLU A 132 -18.67 8.67 6.54
CA GLU A 132 -19.77 9.57 6.94
C GLU A 132 -20.41 10.29 5.74
N ALA A 133 -19.61 10.69 4.77
CA ALA A 133 -20.12 11.32 3.56
C ALA A 133 -20.98 10.36 2.71
N ILE A 134 -20.58 9.08 2.64
CA ILE A 134 -21.42 8.04 1.98
C ILE A 134 -22.68 7.75 2.76
N GLU A 135 -22.65 7.69 4.10
CA GLU A 135 -23.87 7.53 4.91
C GLU A 135 -24.92 8.61 4.65
N GLN A 136 -24.46 9.85 4.42
CA GLN A 136 -25.33 10.97 4.12
C GLN A 136 -25.83 10.95 2.67
N ALA A 137 -24.98 10.59 1.72
CA ALA A 137 -25.30 10.65 0.30
C ALA A 137 -26.06 9.41 -0.22
N LEU A 138 -25.82 8.24 0.38
CA LEU A 138 -26.40 6.94 0.02
C LEU A 138 -26.97 6.25 1.27
N PRO A 139 -28.00 6.79 1.90
CA PRO A 139 -28.55 6.25 3.14
C PRO A 139 -29.04 4.82 2.95
N GLY A 140 -28.61 3.92 3.84
CA GLY A 140 -29.00 2.51 3.82
C GLY A 140 -28.18 1.61 2.90
N VAL A 141 -27.25 2.15 2.10
CA VAL A 141 -26.31 1.34 1.33
C VAL A 141 -25.27 0.73 2.29
N PRO A 142 -25.05 -0.60 2.27
CA PRO A 142 -24.07 -1.23 3.13
C PRO A 142 -22.66 -0.78 2.79
N GLN A 143 -21.84 -0.57 3.83
CA GLN A 143 -20.46 -0.13 3.71
C GLN A 143 -19.53 -1.12 4.39
N VAL A 144 -18.38 -1.38 3.80
CA VAL A 144 -17.36 -2.31 4.31
C VAL A 144 -16.04 -1.57 4.53
N ALA A 145 -15.42 -1.79 5.69
CA ALA A 145 -14.07 -1.33 5.99
C ALA A 145 -13.06 -2.45 5.71
N VAL A 146 -12.07 -2.14 4.89
CA VAL A 146 -10.94 -3.01 4.57
C VAL A 146 -9.67 -2.34 5.11
N PHE A 147 -9.02 -2.99 6.10
CA PHE A 147 -7.92 -2.39 6.84
C PHE A 147 -6.57 -2.81 6.28
N ASP A 148 -5.66 -1.84 6.07
CA ASP A 148 -4.29 -2.11 5.64
C ASP A 148 -3.51 -2.99 6.63
N THR A 149 -3.87 -2.93 7.92
CA THR A 149 -3.22 -3.67 8.99
C THR A 149 -3.80 -5.08 9.22
N ALA A 150 -4.98 -5.38 8.68
CA ALA A 150 -5.71 -6.61 9.03
C ALA A 150 -4.98 -7.89 8.62
N PHE A 151 -4.36 -7.92 7.43
CA PHE A 151 -3.62 -9.09 6.95
C PHE A 151 -2.45 -9.48 7.87
N HIS A 152 -1.85 -8.50 8.55
CA HIS A 152 -0.69 -8.70 9.43
C HIS A 152 -1.07 -9.09 10.86
N GLN A 153 -2.36 -9.23 11.21
CA GLN A 153 -2.79 -9.61 12.54
C GLN A 153 -2.54 -11.09 12.86
N THR A 154 -2.09 -11.87 11.90
CA THR A 154 -1.66 -13.28 12.08
C THR A 154 -0.19 -13.42 12.49
N MET A 155 0.57 -12.31 12.59
CA MET A 155 1.95 -12.35 13.06
C MET A 155 2.03 -12.90 14.49
N PRO A 156 3.00 -13.79 14.79
CA PRO A 156 3.25 -14.25 16.15
C PRO A 156 3.84 -13.11 17.01
N ASP A 157 3.73 -13.27 18.33
CA ASP A 157 4.11 -12.21 19.27
C ASP A 157 5.60 -11.84 19.22
N GLU A 158 6.48 -12.79 19.03
CA GLU A 158 7.91 -12.54 18.84
C GLU A 158 8.24 -11.71 17.58
N ALA A 159 7.33 -11.67 16.57
CA ALA A 159 7.51 -10.88 15.37
C ALA A 159 6.93 -9.46 15.50
N TYR A 160 5.82 -9.30 16.21
CA TYR A 160 5.20 -7.99 16.34
C TYR A 160 5.64 -7.18 17.56
N MET A 161 6.17 -7.80 18.61
CA MET A 161 6.59 -7.08 19.82
C MET A 161 7.92 -6.35 19.59
N TYR A 162 8.00 -5.11 20.10
CA TYR A 162 9.27 -4.42 20.19
C TYR A 162 9.98 -4.77 21.50
N ALA A 163 11.30 -4.83 21.47
CA ALA A 163 12.13 -5.12 22.65
C ALA A 163 12.28 -3.88 23.55
N ILE A 164 11.15 -3.39 24.07
CA ILE A 164 11.00 -2.25 24.99
C ILE A 164 10.18 -2.71 26.20
N PRO A 165 10.07 -1.90 27.29
CA PRO A 165 9.26 -2.28 28.45
C PRO A 165 7.85 -2.70 28.03
N TYR A 166 7.44 -3.90 28.48
CA TYR A 166 6.17 -4.54 28.08
C TYR A 166 4.94 -3.68 28.42
N GLU A 167 5.01 -2.90 29.47
CA GLU A 167 3.96 -1.98 29.92
C GLU A 167 3.60 -0.93 28.88
N LEU A 168 4.53 -0.60 27.95
CA LEU A 168 4.27 0.32 26.85
C LEU A 168 3.35 -0.29 25.81
N TYR A 169 3.46 -1.59 25.58
CA TYR A 169 2.49 -2.33 24.78
C TYR A 169 1.13 -2.38 25.47
N GLU A 170 1.07 -2.80 26.75
CA GLU A 170 -0.20 -2.90 27.47
C GLU A 170 -0.96 -1.56 27.54
N LYS A 171 -0.23 -0.47 27.74
CA LYS A 171 -0.82 0.86 27.94
C LYS A 171 -1.20 1.55 26.64
N TYR A 172 -0.38 1.41 25.59
CA TYR A 172 -0.47 2.22 24.38
C TYR A 172 -0.61 1.39 23.09
N ALA A 173 -0.70 0.07 23.20
CA ALA A 173 -0.70 -0.85 22.08
C ALA A 173 0.50 -0.64 21.12
N ILE A 174 1.68 -0.33 21.68
CA ILE A 174 2.90 -0.11 20.91
C ILE A 174 3.46 -1.46 20.48
N ARG A 175 3.24 -1.80 19.21
CA ARG A 175 3.72 -3.01 18.54
C ARG A 175 3.87 -2.75 17.05
N ARG A 176 4.44 -3.71 16.32
CA ARG A 176 4.37 -3.74 14.86
C ARG A 176 2.95 -4.09 14.42
N TYR A 177 2.39 -3.30 13.50
CA TYR A 177 1.12 -3.57 12.84
C TYR A 177 1.32 -3.92 11.37
N GLY A 178 2.20 -3.22 10.67
CA GLY A 178 2.38 -3.34 9.25
C GLY A 178 1.27 -2.66 8.44
N PHE A 179 1.56 -2.42 7.16
CA PHE A 179 0.66 -1.75 6.23
C PHE A 179 0.76 -2.42 4.85
N HIS A 180 0.06 -1.90 3.84
CA HIS A 180 -0.09 -2.53 2.53
C HIS A 180 -0.66 -3.97 2.61
N GLY A 181 -1.35 -4.30 3.68
CA GLY A 181 -1.84 -5.66 3.94
C GLY A 181 -2.76 -6.17 2.83
N THR A 182 -3.62 -5.31 2.28
CA THR A 182 -4.50 -5.64 1.16
C THR A 182 -3.69 -6.04 -0.09
N SER A 183 -2.62 -5.29 -0.40
CA SER A 183 -1.71 -5.63 -1.51
C SER A 183 -0.96 -6.93 -1.25
N HIS A 184 -0.35 -7.10 -0.07
CA HIS A 184 0.39 -8.32 0.28
C HIS A 184 -0.50 -9.56 0.24
N ARG A 185 -1.74 -9.46 0.74
CA ARG A 185 -2.75 -10.53 0.67
C ARG A 185 -3.09 -10.88 -0.78
N TYR A 186 -3.35 -9.87 -1.61
CA TYR A 186 -3.68 -10.08 -3.01
C TYR A 186 -2.55 -10.78 -3.78
N VAL A 187 -1.35 -10.21 -3.75
CA VAL A 187 -0.25 -10.71 -4.59
C VAL A 187 0.29 -12.06 -4.11
N SER A 188 0.23 -12.36 -2.80
CA SER A 188 0.63 -13.67 -2.29
C SER A 188 -0.33 -14.79 -2.70
N ALA A 189 -1.63 -14.51 -2.72
CA ALA A 189 -2.63 -15.46 -3.21
C ALA A 189 -2.54 -15.59 -4.74
N ARG A 190 -2.44 -14.46 -5.46
CA ARG A 190 -2.39 -14.43 -6.93
C ARG A 190 -1.18 -15.14 -7.49
N VAL A 191 0.00 -15.00 -6.87
CA VAL A 191 1.20 -15.72 -7.35
C VAL A 191 1.07 -17.23 -7.19
N CYS A 192 0.43 -17.70 -6.14
CA CYS A 192 0.14 -19.13 -5.98
C CYS A 192 -0.79 -19.63 -7.08
N GLU A 193 -1.85 -18.90 -7.40
CA GLU A 193 -2.73 -19.20 -8.53
C GLU A 193 -1.96 -19.17 -9.86
N TYR A 194 -1.15 -18.13 -10.11
CA TYR A 194 -0.36 -17.98 -11.34
C TYR A 194 0.62 -19.12 -11.56
N LEU A 195 1.23 -19.66 -10.50
CA LEU A 195 2.19 -20.76 -10.55
C LEU A 195 1.56 -22.14 -10.33
N GLY A 196 0.25 -22.23 -10.06
CA GLY A 196 -0.43 -23.48 -9.73
C GLY A 196 0.01 -24.10 -8.42
N LEU A 197 0.35 -23.27 -7.41
CA LEU A 197 0.79 -23.69 -6.07
C LEU A 197 -0.37 -23.65 -5.07
N ASP A 198 -0.30 -24.52 -4.06
CA ASP A 198 -1.20 -24.47 -2.92
C ASP A 198 -0.73 -23.39 -1.92
N PRO A 199 -1.50 -22.30 -1.73
CA PRO A 199 -1.11 -21.24 -0.80
C PRO A 199 -0.95 -21.72 0.64
N LYS A 200 -1.61 -22.81 1.04
CA LYS A 200 -1.52 -23.39 2.38
C LYS A 200 -0.22 -24.18 2.63
N ASN A 201 0.57 -24.40 1.60
CA ASN A 201 1.84 -25.13 1.67
C ASN A 201 2.99 -24.35 0.99
N THR A 202 2.87 -23.02 0.89
CA THR A 202 3.85 -22.19 0.17
C THR A 202 4.39 -21.08 1.07
N LYS A 203 5.69 -20.84 0.98
CA LYS A 203 6.42 -19.73 1.62
C LYS A 203 6.64 -18.62 0.60
N VAL A 204 5.95 -17.50 0.77
CA VAL A 204 6.01 -16.37 -0.15
C VAL A 204 6.61 -15.15 0.54
N ILE A 205 7.55 -14.47 -0.12
CA ILE A 205 7.98 -13.14 0.28
C ILE A 205 7.44 -12.16 -0.75
N THR A 206 6.67 -11.19 -0.30
CA THR A 206 6.11 -10.14 -1.16
C THR A 206 6.84 -8.83 -0.91
N ALA A 207 7.31 -8.19 -1.97
CA ALA A 207 7.99 -6.90 -1.95
C ALA A 207 7.12 -5.87 -2.69
N HIS A 208 6.28 -5.16 -1.94
CA HIS A 208 5.50 -4.03 -2.44
C HIS A 208 6.38 -2.80 -2.43
N ILE A 209 6.86 -2.39 -3.60
CA ILE A 209 7.86 -1.34 -3.75
C ILE A 209 7.30 -0.22 -4.62
N GLY A 210 7.03 0.92 -4.00
CA GLY A 210 6.56 2.15 -4.63
C GLY A 210 7.20 3.37 -3.97
N ASN A 211 6.51 4.50 -3.95
CA ASN A 211 6.95 5.68 -3.18
C ASN A 211 6.94 5.38 -1.67
N GLY A 212 5.93 4.64 -1.17
CA GLY A 212 6.01 3.83 0.05
C GLY A 212 6.40 2.40 -0.31
N GLY A 213 7.02 1.67 0.61
CA GLY A 213 7.41 0.29 0.34
C GLY A 213 7.45 -0.57 1.59
N SER A 214 7.10 -1.85 1.43
CA SER A 214 7.23 -2.86 2.48
C SER A 214 7.49 -4.24 1.90
N CYS A 215 8.14 -5.08 2.70
CA CYS A 215 8.23 -6.51 2.45
C CYS A 215 7.40 -7.26 3.49
N THR A 216 6.86 -8.41 3.13
CA THR A 216 6.08 -9.27 4.03
C THR A 216 6.49 -10.73 3.81
N ALA A 217 6.66 -11.44 4.91
CA ALA A 217 6.81 -12.89 4.94
C ALA A 217 5.42 -13.52 5.07
N VAL A 218 5.05 -14.33 4.11
CA VAL A 218 3.75 -15.04 4.07
C VAL A 218 4.01 -16.53 4.13
N LEU A 219 3.57 -17.15 5.21
CA LEU A 219 3.71 -18.59 5.44
C LEU A 219 2.32 -19.24 5.39
N ASN A 220 2.13 -20.15 4.46
CA ASN A 220 0.87 -20.89 4.33
C ASN A 220 -0.37 -19.98 4.17
N GLY A 221 -0.20 -18.85 3.48
CA GLY A 221 -1.26 -17.87 3.22
C GLY A 221 -1.46 -16.82 4.32
N GLU A 222 -0.70 -16.88 5.42
CA GLU A 222 -0.79 -15.94 6.54
C GLU A 222 0.47 -15.08 6.65
N SER A 223 0.31 -13.79 6.98
CA SER A 223 1.43 -12.89 7.28
C SER A 223 2.09 -13.29 8.60
N VAL A 224 3.39 -13.60 8.57
CA VAL A 224 4.15 -13.96 9.77
C VAL A 224 5.19 -12.91 10.17
N ASP A 225 5.52 -11.98 9.27
CA ASP A 225 6.32 -10.79 9.56
C ASP A 225 6.14 -9.76 8.44
N THR A 226 6.35 -8.48 8.76
CA THR A 226 6.29 -7.39 7.78
C THR A 226 7.22 -6.26 8.18
N SER A 227 7.72 -5.50 7.20
CA SER A 227 8.79 -4.51 7.42
C SER A 227 8.33 -3.18 8.00
N MET A 228 7.10 -2.73 7.72
CA MET A 228 6.54 -1.55 8.38
C MET A 228 6.16 -1.87 9.82
N GLY A 229 6.26 -0.89 10.70
CA GLY A 229 6.12 -1.06 12.14
C GLY A 229 4.81 -0.59 12.71
N LEU A 230 4.88 0.10 13.86
CA LEU A 230 3.77 0.87 14.46
C LEU A 230 3.22 1.88 13.45
N THR A 231 4.12 2.50 12.69
CA THR A 231 3.83 3.47 11.63
C THR A 231 4.42 3.00 10.29
N PRO A 232 4.01 3.59 9.16
CA PRO A 232 4.60 3.26 7.85
C PRO A 232 6.03 3.80 7.64
N LEU A 233 6.76 4.15 8.70
CA LEU A 233 8.12 4.71 8.63
C LEU A 233 9.20 3.63 8.70
N GLU A 234 9.05 2.64 9.59
CA GLU A 234 9.99 1.53 9.79
C GLU A 234 10.13 0.69 8.52
N GLY A 235 11.28 0.05 8.34
CA GLY A 235 11.51 -0.93 7.29
C GLY A 235 12.36 -0.43 6.14
N LEU A 236 11.88 -0.56 4.93
CA LEU A 236 12.59 -0.18 3.71
C LEU A 236 12.88 1.32 3.66
N MET A 237 14.00 1.68 3.04
CA MET A 237 14.19 3.03 2.54
C MET A 237 13.14 3.30 1.44
N MET A 238 12.46 4.45 1.49
CA MET A 238 11.35 4.77 0.59
C MET A 238 11.64 6.07 -0.18
N GLY A 239 10.68 6.60 -0.90
CA GLY A 239 10.86 7.85 -1.65
C GLY A 239 11.28 9.04 -0.76
N THR A 240 10.56 9.25 0.35
CA THR A 240 10.82 10.35 1.30
C THR A 240 11.03 9.87 2.73
N ARG A 241 10.78 8.60 3.05
CA ARG A 241 10.89 8.02 4.40
C ARG A 241 12.22 7.32 4.58
N ALA A 242 12.81 7.49 5.75
CA ALA A 242 14.14 6.96 6.06
C ALA A 242 14.19 5.41 6.10
N GLY A 243 13.12 4.76 6.56
CA GLY A 243 13.16 3.36 6.94
C GLY A 243 13.95 3.14 8.23
N ASP A 244 14.54 1.95 8.37
CA ASP A 244 15.31 1.59 9.56
C ASP A 244 16.51 2.48 9.79
N MET A 245 16.67 2.92 11.02
CA MET A 245 17.87 3.59 11.50
C MET A 245 18.10 3.32 13.00
N ASP A 246 19.29 3.62 13.48
CA ASP A 246 19.61 3.57 14.90
C ASP A 246 18.82 4.63 15.70
N LEU A 247 18.14 4.21 16.77
CA LEU A 247 17.43 5.12 17.67
C LEU A 247 18.34 6.11 18.38
N GLY A 248 19.60 5.72 18.66
CA GLY A 248 20.62 6.62 19.19
C GLY A 248 20.96 7.73 18.20
N ALA A 249 21.04 7.43 16.90
CA ALA A 249 21.21 8.43 15.86
C ALA A 249 20.01 9.37 15.77
N ALA A 250 18.79 8.87 16.00
CA ALA A 250 17.57 9.69 16.02
C ALA A 250 17.63 10.76 17.12
N THR A 251 17.91 10.36 18.36
CA THR A 251 18.03 11.31 19.49
C THR A 251 19.20 12.27 19.31
N TYR A 252 20.32 11.80 18.77
CA TYR A 252 21.49 12.62 18.46
C TYR A 252 21.18 13.73 17.46
N ILE A 253 20.45 13.41 16.38
CA ILE A 253 20.03 14.40 15.37
C ILE A 253 19.08 15.43 15.99
N MET A 254 18.10 14.99 16.79
CA MET A 254 17.16 15.90 17.47
C MET A 254 17.90 16.91 18.34
N GLU A 255 18.90 16.44 19.10
CA GLU A 255 19.71 17.31 19.96
C GLU A 255 20.59 18.26 19.13
N LYS A 256 21.32 17.78 18.12
CA LYS A 256 22.24 18.58 17.31
C LYS A 256 21.54 19.64 16.47
N GLU A 257 20.41 19.33 15.91
CA GLU A 257 19.61 20.21 15.05
C GLU A 257 18.52 20.97 15.85
N ASN A 258 18.44 20.75 17.18
CA ASN A 258 17.44 21.33 18.08
C ASN A 258 15.99 21.13 17.57
N LEU A 259 15.66 19.90 17.16
CA LEU A 259 14.37 19.55 16.57
C LEU A 259 13.37 19.12 17.65
N SER A 260 12.15 19.62 17.56
CA SER A 260 11.01 19.05 18.25
C SER A 260 10.66 17.65 17.68
N THR A 261 9.88 16.87 18.42
CA THR A 261 9.39 15.56 17.94
C THR A 261 8.64 15.65 16.62
N THR A 262 7.84 16.72 16.42
CA THR A 262 7.10 16.97 15.18
C THR A 262 8.04 17.27 14.00
N GLU A 263 9.04 18.12 14.21
CA GLU A 263 10.02 18.46 13.18
C GLU A 263 10.88 17.25 12.82
N PHE A 264 11.29 16.45 13.80
CA PHE A 264 11.99 15.20 13.56
C PHE A 264 11.13 14.20 12.78
N SER A 265 9.86 14.03 13.16
CA SER A 265 8.92 13.18 12.42
C SER A 265 8.78 13.64 10.95
N ASN A 266 8.67 14.96 10.73
CA ASN A 266 8.63 15.51 9.36
C ASN A 266 9.93 15.24 8.58
N LEU A 267 11.10 15.37 9.23
CA LEU A 267 12.39 15.06 8.63
C LEU A 267 12.42 13.60 8.16
N MET A 268 12.05 12.66 9.04
CA MET A 268 12.11 11.21 8.74
C MET A 268 11.08 10.76 7.71
N ASN A 269 9.88 11.36 7.69
CA ASN A 269 8.80 10.95 6.80
C ASN A 269 8.78 11.67 5.45
N LYS A 270 9.24 12.93 5.38
CA LYS A 270 9.03 13.80 4.19
C LYS A 270 10.31 14.29 3.54
N LYS A 271 11.47 14.22 4.22
CA LYS A 271 12.74 14.81 3.75
C LYS A 271 13.89 13.81 3.70
N SER A 272 13.62 12.54 3.93
CA SER A 272 14.59 11.45 3.97
C SER A 272 14.47 10.54 2.73
N GLY A 273 14.86 9.29 2.83
CA GLY A 273 14.74 8.31 1.76
C GLY A 273 15.54 8.67 0.50
N LEU A 274 15.03 8.29 -0.67
CA LEU A 274 15.64 8.59 -1.97
C LEU A 274 15.87 10.11 -2.12
N MET A 275 14.87 10.93 -1.79
CA MET A 275 14.97 12.38 -1.85
C MET A 275 16.09 12.92 -0.95
N GLY A 276 16.12 12.51 0.30
CA GLY A 276 17.08 13.01 1.29
C GLY A 276 18.52 12.65 0.96
N VAL A 277 18.77 11.41 0.54
CA VAL A 277 20.12 10.93 0.19
C VAL A 277 20.58 11.51 -1.14
N SER A 278 19.74 11.43 -2.17
CA SER A 278 20.11 11.92 -3.51
C SER A 278 20.20 13.45 -3.58
N GLY A 279 19.33 14.15 -2.87
CA GLY A 279 19.12 15.59 -3.03
C GLY A 279 18.45 15.97 -4.35
N VAL A 280 17.81 15.00 -5.04
CA VAL A 280 17.18 15.19 -6.37
C VAL A 280 15.68 15.06 -6.27
N SER A 281 15.17 13.85 -6.00
CA SER A 281 13.73 13.54 -6.04
C SER A 281 13.39 12.31 -5.22
N SER A 282 12.12 12.15 -4.90
CA SER A 282 11.56 10.90 -4.35
C SER A 282 11.15 9.91 -5.44
N ASP A 283 11.09 10.32 -6.69
CA ASP A 283 10.71 9.50 -7.84
C ASP A 283 11.90 8.70 -8.36
N ALA A 284 11.75 7.37 -8.44
CA ALA A 284 12.81 6.48 -8.91
C ALA A 284 13.25 6.78 -10.35
N ARG A 285 12.37 7.32 -11.19
CA ARG A 285 12.68 7.70 -12.58
C ARG A 285 13.62 8.92 -12.63
N ASP A 286 13.41 9.90 -11.77
CA ASP A 286 14.29 11.06 -11.65
C ASP A 286 15.65 10.64 -11.10
N ILE A 287 15.67 9.69 -10.15
CA ILE A 287 16.92 9.11 -9.64
C ILE A 287 17.67 8.39 -10.74
N GLU A 288 16.99 7.59 -11.58
CA GLU A 288 17.61 6.91 -12.72
C GLU A 288 18.23 7.90 -13.68
N ASN A 289 17.51 8.96 -14.08
CA ASN A 289 18.02 10.01 -14.96
C ASN A 289 19.26 10.70 -14.36
N ALA A 290 19.21 11.07 -13.08
CA ALA A 290 20.34 11.69 -12.40
C ALA A 290 21.57 10.77 -12.32
N VAL A 291 21.38 9.46 -12.18
CA VAL A 291 22.47 8.48 -12.24
C VAL A 291 23.10 8.43 -13.63
N GLN A 292 22.30 8.43 -14.69
CA GLN A 292 22.80 8.47 -16.08
C GLN A 292 23.60 9.75 -16.37
N GLU A 293 23.24 10.87 -15.73
CA GLU A 293 23.98 12.13 -15.76
C GLU A 293 25.25 12.14 -14.89
N GLY A 294 25.54 11.06 -14.18
CA GLY A 294 26.75 10.91 -13.35
C GLY A 294 26.61 11.43 -11.92
N ASN A 295 25.39 11.65 -11.42
CA ASN A 295 25.16 12.10 -10.05
C ASN A 295 25.49 10.96 -9.03
N LYS A 296 26.58 11.13 -8.29
CA LYS A 296 27.07 10.15 -7.32
C LYS A 296 26.14 9.93 -6.14
N ARG A 297 25.43 10.96 -5.67
CA ARG A 297 24.47 10.82 -4.56
C ARG A 297 23.21 10.10 -5.01
N ALA A 298 22.73 10.32 -6.22
CA ALA A 298 21.62 9.57 -6.80
C ALA A 298 21.98 8.08 -6.95
N ASP A 299 23.20 7.77 -7.41
CA ASP A 299 23.70 6.38 -7.47
C ASP A 299 23.77 5.74 -6.07
N LEU A 300 24.30 6.45 -5.08
CA LEU A 300 24.32 5.98 -3.70
C LEU A 300 22.90 5.68 -3.18
N ALA A 301 21.95 6.62 -3.38
CA ALA A 301 20.56 6.47 -2.94
C ALA A 301 19.92 5.21 -3.55
N ARG A 302 20.11 4.99 -4.86
CA ARG A 302 19.59 3.81 -5.57
C ARG A 302 20.21 2.51 -5.04
N ARG A 303 21.52 2.46 -4.81
CA ARG A 303 22.20 1.29 -4.24
C ARG A 303 21.74 1.00 -2.80
N MET A 304 21.55 2.03 -1.98
CA MET A 304 21.01 1.89 -0.63
C MET A 304 19.60 1.30 -0.65
N PHE A 305 18.75 1.81 -1.54
CA PHE A 305 17.37 1.33 -1.72
C PHE A 305 17.35 -0.18 -2.07
N ILE A 306 18.09 -0.59 -3.08
CA ILE A 306 18.24 -1.99 -3.52
C ILE A 306 18.78 -2.86 -2.38
N TYR A 307 19.80 -2.39 -1.67
CA TYR A 307 20.41 -3.11 -0.55
C TYR A 307 19.42 -3.42 0.57
N ARG A 308 18.54 -2.46 0.92
CA ARG A 308 17.52 -2.65 1.96
C ARG A 308 16.47 -3.69 1.56
N VAL A 309 16.03 -3.68 0.31
CA VAL A 309 15.11 -4.71 -0.20
C VAL A 309 15.74 -6.11 -0.10
N LYS A 310 17.00 -6.27 -0.54
CA LYS A 310 17.72 -7.55 -0.41
C LYS A 310 17.82 -8.03 1.03
N LYS A 311 18.14 -7.13 1.96
CA LYS A 311 18.24 -7.48 3.39
C LYS A 311 16.92 -8.01 3.94
N TYR A 312 15.80 -7.36 3.63
CA TYR A 312 14.50 -7.80 4.10
C TYR A 312 14.07 -9.13 3.50
N ILE A 313 14.32 -9.36 2.21
CA ILE A 313 14.07 -10.67 1.59
C ILE A 313 14.90 -11.76 2.29
N GLY A 314 16.19 -11.51 2.55
CA GLY A 314 17.05 -12.46 3.26
C GLY A 314 16.60 -12.71 4.69
N ALA A 315 16.21 -11.67 5.43
CA ALA A 315 15.70 -11.79 6.79
C ALA A 315 14.41 -12.63 6.84
N TYR A 316 13.51 -12.42 5.91
CA TYR A 316 12.24 -13.15 5.86
C TYR A 316 12.37 -14.59 5.35
N ALA A 317 13.32 -14.85 4.46
CA ALA A 317 13.70 -16.22 4.13
C ALA A 317 14.23 -16.97 5.37
N ALA A 318 15.01 -16.29 6.23
CA ALA A 318 15.45 -16.86 7.50
C ALA A 318 14.29 -17.07 8.49
N ALA A 319 13.42 -16.07 8.66
CA ALA A 319 12.26 -16.15 9.56
C ALA A 319 11.32 -17.32 9.25
N MET A 320 11.13 -17.62 7.95
CA MET A 320 10.29 -18.75 7.49
C MET A 320 11.08 -20.07 7.34
N ASN A 321 12.39 -20.10 7.62
CA ASN A 321 13.25 -21.23 7.32
C ASN A 321 13.14 -21.68 5.85
N GLY A 322 13.38 -20.72 4.93
CA GLY A 322 13.31 -20.89 3.49
C GLY A 322 12.25 -20.04 2.80
N VAL A 323 12.24 -20.07 1.48
CA VAL A 323 11.28 -19.38 0.64
C VAL A 323 11.04 -20.18 -0.63
N ASP A 324 9.82 -20.19 -1.13
CA ASP A 324 9.46 -20.86 -2.39
C ASP A 324 9.28 -19.83 -3.52
N VAL A 325 8.67 -18.67 -3.20
CA VAL A 325 8.35 -17.63 -4.18
C VAL A 325 8.67 -16.25 -3.60
N ILE A 326 9.27 -15.40 -4.43
CA ILE A 326 9.49 -13.97 -4.18
C ILE A 326 8.68 -13.19 -5.20
N VAL A 327 7.88 -12.20 -4.73
CA VAL A 327 7.00 -11.39 -5.58
C VAL A 327 7.40 -9.94 -5.51
N PHE A 328 7.62 -9.32 -6.67
CA PHE A 328 7.72 -7.87 -6.82
C PHE A 328 6.39 -7.30 -7.25
N THR A 329 5.94 -6.23 -6.58
CA THR A 329 4.71 -5.50 -6.84
C THR A 329 4.84 -4.03 -6.43
N GLY A 330 3.81 -3.23 -6.68
CA GLY A 330 3.87 -1.79 -6.49
C GLY A 330 4.61 -1.07 -7.61
N GLY A 331 4.47 0.26 -7.68
CA GLY A 331 4.88 1.02 -8.86
C GLY A 331 6.33 0.81 -9.32
N ILE A 332 7.30 0.71 -8.38
CA ILE A 332 8.70 0.39 -8.70
C ILE A 332 8.86 -1.10 -8.95
N GLY A 333 8.30 -1.96 -8.08
CA GLY A 333 8.40 -3.40 -8.20
C GLY A 333 7.86 -3.94 -9.53
N GLU A 334 6.79 -3.35 -10.04
CA GLU A 334 6.14 -3.73 -11.30
C GLU A 334 6.86 -3.19 -12.54
N ASN A 335 7.48 -2.00 -12.44
CA ASN A 335 7.91 -1.26 -13.64
C ASN A 335 9.42 -1.03 -13.75
N ASP A 336 10.20 -1.21 -12.67
CA ASP A 336 11.64 -0.96 -12.66
C ASP A 336 12.43 -2.26 -12.76
N ALA A 337 12.80 -2.62 -14.00
CA ALA A 337 13.57 -3.82 -14.30
C ALA A 337 14.98 -3.78 -13.69
N TYR A 338 15.60 -2.60 -13.56
CA TYR A 338 16.93 -2.46 -12.99
C TYR A 338 16.93 -2.78 -11.48
N VAL A 339 16.00 -2.16 -10.75
CA VAL A 339 15.85 -2.42 -9.30
C VAL A 339 15.58 -3.90 -9.04
N ARG A 340 14.64 -4.51 -9.75
CA ARG A 340 14.36 -5.95 -9.63
C ARG A 340 15.60 -6.80 -9.91
N GLY A 341 16.25 -6.55 -11.04
CA GLY A 341 17.43 -7.30 -11.47
C GLY A 341 18.57 -7.27 -10.45
N GLU A 342 18.90 -6.08 -9.93
CA GLU A 342 19.96 -5.91 -8.93
C GLU A 342 19.60 -6.53 -7.55
N VAL A 343 18.32 -6.57 -7.19
CA VAL A 343 17.86 -7.31 -6.02
C VAL A 343 18.03 -8.80 -6.26
N ILE A 344 17.52 -9.33 -7.38
CA ILE A 344 17.49 -10.77 -7.71
C ILE A 344 18.93 -11.34 -7.80
N LYS A 345 19.85 -10.62 -8.44
CA LYS A 345 21.28 -11.03 -8.54
C LYS A 345 21.94 -11.28 -7.18
N GLY A 346 21.45 -10.66 -6.13
CA GLY A 346 21.94 -10.88 -4.77
C GLY A 346 21.30 -12.06 -4.02
N LEU A 347 20.38 -12.82 -4.65
CA LEU A 347 19.60 -13.88 -4.01
C LEU A 347 19.96 -15.30 -4.49
N THR A 348 21.06 -15.46 -5.22
CA THR A 348 21.49 -16.75 -5.77
C THR A 348 21.72 -17.82 -4.67
N TYR A 349 22.12 -17.40 -3.47
CA TYR A 349 22.32 -18.29 -2.31
C TYR A 349 21.00 -18.96 -1.85
N LEU A 350 19.83 -18.40 -2.18
CA LEU A 350 18.53 -19.01 -1.93
C LEU A 350 18.16 -20.06 -2.98
N GLY A 351 18.94 -20.18 -4.04
CA GLY A 351 18.66 -21.06 -5.17
C GLY A 351 17.82 -20.39 -6.27
N VAL A 352 17.89 -19.06 -6.33
CA VAL A 352 17.30 -18.28 -7.44
C VAL A 352 18.20 -18.40 -8.67
N ASP A 353 17.64 -18.85 -9.78
CA ASP A 353 18.27 -18.85 -11.11
C ASP A 353 17.52 -17.83 -11.98
N PHE A 354 18.12 -16.66 -12.13
CA PHE A 354 17.50 -15.48 -12.75
C PHE A 354 17.59 -15.52 -14.27
N ASP A 355 16.45 -15.43 -14.96
CA ASP A 355 16.38 -15.24 -16.41
C ASP A 355 16.22 -13.74 -16.73
N GLU A 356 17.35 -13.05 -16.92
CA GLU A 356 17.38 -11.62 -17.16
C GLU A 356 16.58 -11.19 -18.42
N SER A 357 16.42 -12.09 -19.39
CA SER A 357 15.68 -11.82 -20.62
C SER A 357 14.19 -11.58 -20.38
N LYS A 358 13.64 -12.18 -19.31
CA LYS A 358 12.24 -12.06 -18.89
C LYS A 358 11.97 -10.81 -18.05
N ASN A 359 13.00 -10.11 -17.58
CA ASN A 359 12.86 -8.99 -16.64
C ASN A 359 12.46 -7.64 -17.29
N LYS A 360 12.09 -7.63 -18.58
CA LYS A 360 11.72 -6.39 -19.29
C LYS A 360 10.25 -5.99 -19.13
N VAL A 361 9.48 -6.78 -18.40
CA VAL A 361 8.04 -6.57 -18.19
C VAL A 361 7.76 -5.29 -17.39
N ARG A 362 6.61 -4.69 -17.68
CA ARG A 362 6.08 -3.51 -16.98
C ARG A 362 4.57 -3.68 -16.76
N GLY A 363 4.16 -3.74 -15.47
CA GLY A 363 2.74 -3.82 -15.11
C GLY A 363 2.03 -5.09 -15.58
N GLU A 364 2.77 -6.17 -15.82
CA GLU A 364 2.25 -7.45 -16.28
C GLU A 364 2.76 -8.59 -15.39
N GLU A 365 1.96 -9.66 -15.28
CA GLU A 365 2.38 -10.87 -14.58
C GLU A 365 3.50 -11.58 -15.34
N ALA A 366 4.57 -11.91 -14.64
CA ALA A 366 5.72 -12.60 -15.24
C ALA A 366 6.49 -13.45 -14.25
N LEU A 367 6.97 -14.60 -14.70
CA LEU A 367 7.98 -15.41 -14.02
C LEU A 367 9.36 -15.00 -14.52
N LEU A 368 10.23 -14.54 -13.62
CA LEU A 368 11.55 -13.98 -13.92
C LEU A 368 12.70 -15.00 -13.78
N THR A 369 12.40 -16.24 -13.47
CA THR A 369 13.40 -17.30 -13.25
C THR A 369 13.30 -18.38 -14.31
N THR A 370 14.38 -19.18 -14.41
CA THR A 370 14.38 -20.39 -15.24
C THR A 370 13.45 -21.46 -14.65
N PRO A 371 13.04 -22.46 -15.45
CA PRO A 371 12.26 -23.59 -14.94
C PRO A 371 12.97 -24.36 -13.81
N GLU A 372 14.29 -24.41 -13.84
CA GLU A 372 15.17 -25.14 -12.91
C GLU A 372 15.40 -24.38 -11.60
N SER A 373 15.03 -23.09 -11.54
CA SER A 373 15.18 -22.28 -10.34
C SER A 373 14.45 -22.91 -9.15
N LYS A 374 15.16 -23.10 -8.05
CA LYS A 374 14.58 -23.63 -6.81
C LYS A 374 13.57 -22.67 -6.20
N VAL A 375 13.92 -21.40 -6.15
CA VAL A 375 13.03 -20.32 -5.68
C VAL A 375 12.54 -19.55 -6.90
N LYS A 376 11.23 -19.42 -7.05
CA LYS A 376 10.64 -18.66 -8.15
C LYS A 376 10.61 -17.18 -7.81
N VAL A 377 10.83 -16.32 -8.79
CA VAL A 377 10.70 -14.87 -8.64
C VAL A 377 9.72 -14.37 -9.69
N CYS A 378 8.69 -13.65 -9.24
CA CYS A 378 7.61 -13.17 -10.11
C CYS A 378 7.40 -11.66 -9.97
N VAL A 379 6.85 -11.06 -11.01
CA VAL A 379 6.13 -9.79 -10.96
C VAL A 379 4.64 -10.12 -10.95
N ILE A 380 3.92 -9.58 -9.98
CA ILE A 380 2.45 -9.65 -9.92
C ILE A 380 1.96 -8.22 -9.65
N PRO A 381 1.30 -7.56 -10.61
CA PRO A 381 0.69 -6.26 -10.37
C PRO A 381 -0.34 -6.33 -9.26
N THR A 382 -0.31 -5.37 -8.32
CA THR A 382 -1.29 -5.32 -7.24
C THR A 382 -2.61 -4.74 -7.74
N ASP A 383 -3.73 -5.22 -7.18
CA ASP A 383 -5.06 -4.64 -7.38
C ASP A 383 -5.82 -4.58 -6.04
N GLU A 384 -5.43 -3.59 -5.24
CA GLU A 384 -6.00 -3.38 -3.91
C GLU A 384 -7.50 -3.04 -3.99
N GLU A 385 -7.90 -2.25 -4.99
CA GLU A 385 -9.30 -1.87 -5.17
C GLU A 385 -10.18 -3.06 -5.55
N TRP A 386 -9.64 -4.01 -6.35
CA TRP A 386 -10.33 -5.27 -6.63
C TRP A 386 -10.52 -6.11 -5.36
N MET A 387 -9.50 -6.19 -4.50
CA MET A 387 -9.63 -6.89 -3.22
C MET A 387 -10.68 -6.24 -2.32
N ILE A 388 -10.72 -4.91 -2.26
CA ILE A 388 -11.73 -4.18 -1.49
C ILE A 388 -13.13 -4.47 -2.05
N ALA A 389 -13.30 -4.45 -3.37
CA ALA A 389 -14.57 -4.77 -4.02
C ALA A 389 -15.00 -6.22 -3.74
N SER A 390 -14.05 -7.17 -3.81
CA SER A 390 -14.32 -8.60 -3.55
C SER A 390 -14.73 -8.85 -2.11
N ASP A 391 -14.02 -8.27 -1.13
CA ASP A 391 -14.38 -8.36 0.28
C ASP A 391 -15.76 -7.71 0.55
N THR A 392 -16.06 -6.61 -0.13
CA THR A 392 -17.34 -5.93 -0.03
C THR A 392 -18.46 -6.80 -0.57
N GLN A 393 -18.24 -7.47 -1.71
CA GLN A 393 -19.21 -8.41 -2.29
C GLN A 393 -19.49 -9.60 -1.38
N GLU A 394 -18.45 -10.12 -0.71
CA GLU A 394 -18.58 -11.27 0.19
C GLU A 394 -19.40 -10.94 1.44
N LEU A 395 -19.32 -9.69 1.92
CA LEU A 395 -19.94 -9.27 3.18
C LEU A 395 -21.34 -8.66 3.01
N CYS A 396 -21.74 -8.30 1.77
CA CYS A 396 -23.02 -7.69 1.44
C CYS A 396 -23.88 -8.59 0.56
#